data_f8764b9171f35494496378a7e70797bc
#
_entry.id   f8764b9171f35494496378a7e70797bc
#
_cell.length_a   1.000
_cell.length_b   1.000
_cell.length_c   1.000
_cell.angle_alpha   90.00
_cell.angle_beta   90.00
_cell.angle_gamma   90.00
#
_symmetry.space_group_name_H-M   'P 1'
#
loop_
_entity.id
_entity.type
_entity.pdbx_description
1 polymer ?
#
loop_
_entity_poly.entity_id
_entity_poly.type
_entity_poly.pdbx_seq_one_letter_code
_entity_poly.pdbx_strand_id
1 'polypeptide(L)'
;QTGGGCRASNYIGFIRRALKKADMEQVPVISLNLSGLESNPGFKLTLPLVKKICYGAVFGDLLMKCVYRMRPYEQEKGIVNRKHKIWEQRVISFLQGGSISHSQFKKMCRDLVHEFDMIPVTGERRPRVGIVGEILVKFLPAANNHLAELLEAEGAEAVCPDLIDFISYCFFNQNFKSDYLGFKKSKATVANWGIKGIDWLRKAADEALEQSRHFSSSADIRQLAEMAS
;
A
#
# COMPACT_ATOMS: atom_id res chain seq x y z
N GLN A 1 -0.34 12.99 2.80
CA GLN A 1 0.22 14.27 2.38
C GLN A 1 1.71 14.32 2.70
N THR A 2 2.57 14.52 1.70
CA THR A 2 4.04 14.45 1.90
C THR A 2 4.64 15.78 2.36
N GLY A 3 3.94 16.90 2.14
CA GLY A 3 4.45 18.24 2.42
C GLY A 3 5.58 18.70 1.49
N GLY A 4 5.82 18.00 0.38
CA GLY A 4 6.78 18.36 -0.66
C GLY A 4 6.12 18.97 -1.88
N GLY A 5 6.83 19.04 -3.01
CA GLY A 5 6.33 19.55 -4.30
C GLY A 5 5.31 18.64 -5.02
N CYS A 6 4.70 17.70 -4.33
CA CYS A 6 3.71 16.77 -4.87
C CYS A 6 2.29 17.36 -4.81
N ARG A 7 1.46 17.08 -5.82
CA ARG A 7 0.02 17.44 -5.84
C ARG A 7 -0.74 16.95 -4.61
N ALA A 8 -0.37 15.79 -4.06
CA ALA A 8 -0.95 15.23 -2.87
C ALA A 8 -0.92 16.19 -1.66
N SER A 9 -0.01 17.16 -1.63
CA SER A 9 0.04 18.19 -0.59
C SER A 9 -1.18 19.11 -0.59
N ASN A 10 -1.91 19.22 -1.71
CA ASN A 10 -3.08 20.08 -1.84
C ASN A 10 -4.42 19.36 -1.60
N TYR A 11 -4.43 18.03 -1.44
CA TYR A 11 -5.68 17.27 -1.31
C TYR A 11 -6.48 17.65 -0.07
N ILE A 12 -5.84 17.98 1.03
CA ILE A 12 -6.53 18.44 2.24
C ILE A 12 -7.33 19.73 1.97
N GLY A 13 -6.76 20.66 1.20
CA GLY A 13 -7.44 21.89 0.79
C GLY A 13 -8.61 21.62 -0.13
N PHE A 14 -8.50 20.63 -1.03
CA PHE A 14 -9.60 20.25 -1.91
C PHE A 14 -10.74 19.57 -1.13
N ILE A 15 -10.41 18.69 -0.18
CA ILE A 15 -11.42 18.03 0.68
C ILE A 15 -12.16 19.08 1.51
N ARG A 16 -11.45 20.03 2.14
CA ARG A 16 -12.09 21.13 2.90
C ARG A 16 -13.02 21.97 2.03
N ARG A 17 -12.62 22.31 0.78
CA ARG A 17 -13.47 23.02 -0.15
C ARG A 17 -14.69 22.21 -0.59
N ALA A 18 -14.52 20.90 -0.79
CA ALA A 18 -15.64 20.02 -1.12
C ALA A 18 -16.65 19.94 0.02
N LEU A 19 -16.18 19.79 1.27
CA LEU A 19 -17.02 19.80 2.46
C LEU A 19 -17.78 21.14 2.60
N LYS A 20 -17.10 22.26 2.38
CA LYS A 20 -17.74 23.57 2.38
C LYS A 20 -18.86 23.68 1.35
N LYS A 21 -18.64 23.19 0.12
CA LYS A 21 -19.68 23.19 -0.93
C LYS A 21 -20.85 22.25 -0.62
N ALA A 22 -20.66 21.28 0.27
CA ALA A 22 -21.67 20.32 0.71
C ALA A 22 -22.32 20.73 2.05
N ASP A 23 -22.05 21.94 2.57
CA ASP A 23 -22.51 22.45 3.87
C ASP A 23 -22.12 21.52 5.04
N MET A 24 -20.95 20.86 4.94
CA MET A 24 -20.40 19.91 5.90
C MET A 24 -19.08 20.41 6.52
N GLU A 25 -18.90 21.70 6.72
CA GLU A 25 -17.66 22.31 7.26
C GLU A 25 -17.32 21.80 8.68
N GLN A 26 -18.31 21.32 9.44
CA GLN A 26 -18.15 20.75 10.78
C GLN A 26 -17.41 19.41 10.79
N VAL A 27 -17.25 18.75 9.63
CA VAL A 27 -16.52 17.46 9.54
C VAL A 27 -15.03 17.72 9.60
N PRO A 28 -14.32 17.17 10.61
CA PRO A 28 -12.88 17.38 10.75
C PRO A 28 -12.10 16.67 9.63
N VAL A 29 -11.18 17.37 8.99
CA VAL A 29 -10.28 16.81 7.98
C VAL A 29 -8.89 16.67 8.61
N ILE A 30 -8.46 15.42 8.78
CA ILE A 30 -7.17 15.07 9.36
C ILE A 30 -6.21 14.64 8.25
N SER A 31 -4.98 15.15 8.30
CA SER A 31 -3.91 14.78 7.38
C SER A 31 -2.69 14.26 8.15
N LEU A 32 -2.22 13.08 7.78
CA LEU A 32 -0.92 12.57 8.22
C LEU A 32 0.18 13.29 7.42
N ASN A 33 0.74 14.32 8.02
CA ASN A 33 1.72 15.19 7.38
C ASN A 33 3.10 14.96 7.99
N LEU A 34 4.02 14.41 7.21
CA LEU A 34 5.40 14.14 7.64
C LEU A 34 6.27 15.41 7.77
N SER A 35 5.85 16.53 7.18
CA SER A 35 6.63 17.79 7.16
C SER A 35 6.14 18.84 8.15
N GLY A 36 5.14 18.55 8.97
CA GLY A 36 4.64 19.48 9.98
C GLY A 36 3.90 20.71 9.42
N LEU A 37 3.49 20.71 8.15
CA LEU A 37 2.79 21.83 7.51
C LEU A 37 1.35 22.03 7.99
N GLU A 38 0.76 21.02 8.62
CA GLU A 38 -0.60 21.02 9.12
C GLU A 38 -0.64 20.69 10.60
N SER A 39 -1.43 21.42 11.35
CA SER A 39 -1.78 21.10 12.73
C SER A 39 -3.14 20.43 12.74
N ASN A 40 -3.24 19.26 13.38
CA ASN A 40 -4.51 18.53 13.55
C ASN A 40 -4.91 18.58 15.03
N PRO A 41 -5.61 19.64 15.49
CA PRO A 41 -6.01 19.77 16.88
C PRO A 41 -6.81 18.55 17.35
N GLY A 42 -6.45 17.99 18.49
CA GLY A 42 -7.11 16.81 19.06
C GLY A 42 -6.65 15.46 18.50
N PHE A 43 -5.87 15.40 17.41
CA PHE A 43 -5.30 14.16 16.89
C PHE A 43 -3.83 14.01 17.33
N LYS A 44 -3.53 12.93 18.05
CA LYS A 44 -2.16 12.60 18.47
C LYS A 44 -1.70 11.31 17.80
N LEU A 45 -0.58 11.39 17.07
CA LEU A 45 0.08 10.24 16.49
C LEU A 45 0.89 9.51 17.57
N THR A 46 0.37 8.42 18.10
CA THR A 46 1.04 7.59 19.12
C THR A 46 1.80 6.44 18.48
N LEU A 47 2.85 5.93 19.14
CA LEU A 47 3.61 4.77 18.64
C LEU A 47 2.73 3.54 18.38
N PRO A 48 1.76 3.16 19.24
CA PRO A 48 0.83 2.08 18.93
C PRO A 48 -0.01 2.35 17.67
N LEU A 49 -0.45 3.58 17.46
CA LEU A 49 -1.21 3.95 16.25
C LEU A 49 -0.33 3.88 15.00
N VAL A 50 0.92 4.38 15.05
CA VAL A 50 1.88 4.25 13.94
C VAL A 50 2.08 2.79 13.58
N LYS A 51 2.29 1.91 14.56
CA LYS A 51 2.44 0.47 14.34
C LYS A 51 1.21 -0.13 13.64
N LYS A 52 0.00 0.26 14.07
CA LYS A 52 -1.26 -0.19 13.42
C LYS A 52 -1.37 0.29 11.99
N ILE A 53 -1.02 1.55 11.72
CA ILE A 53 -1.00 2.13 10.36
C ILE A 53 -0.03 1.35 9.48
N CYS A 54 1.18 1.07 9.96
CA CYS A 54 2.18 0.31 9.22
C CYS A 54 1.71 -1.11 8.90
N TYR A 55 1.15 -1.82 9.88
CA TYR A 55 0.61 -3.17 9.64
C TYR A 55 -0.59 -3.14 8.71
N GLY A 56 -1.45 -2.13 8.84
CA GLY A 56 -2.59 -1.93 7.93
C GLY A 56 -2.14 -1.71 6.48
N ALA A 57 -1.08 -0.94 6.26
CA ALA A 57 -0.51 -0.72 4.93
C ALA A 57 0.01 -2.03 4.31
N VAL A 58 0.76 -2.84 5.07
CA VAL A 58 1.24 -4.16 4.60
C VAL A 58 0.07 -5.08 4.26
N PHE A 59 -0.96 -5.15 5.10
CA PHE A 59 -2.14 -5.97 4.80
C PHE A 59 -2.92 -5.46 3.58
N GLY A 60 -3.02 -4.14 3.42
CA GLY A 60 -3.66 -3.54 2.24
C GLY A 60 -2.96 -3.93 0.94
N ASP A 61 -1.64 -3.79 0.91
CA ASP A 61 -0.82 -4.19 -0.24
C ASP A 61 -0.92 -5.71 -0.50
N LEU A 62 -0.87 -6.52 0.56
CA LEU A 62 -0.94 -7.97 0.46
C LEU A 62 -2.30 -8.43 -0.07
N LEU A 63 -3.40 -7.85 0.43
CA LEU A 63 -4.76 -8.12 -0.06
C LEU A 63 -4.93 -7.71 -1.52
N MET A 64 -4.49 -6.51 -1.88
CA MET A 64 -4.55 -6.01 -3.25
C MET A 64 -3.79 -6.94 -4.20
N LYS A 65 -2.58 -7.33 -3.84
CA LYS A 65 -1.75 -8.25 -4.63
C LYS A 65 -2.42 -9.62 -4.81
N CYS A 66 -2.93 -10.20 -3.72
CA CYS A 66 -3.63 -11.48 -3.78
C CYS A 66 -4.90 -11.41 -4.63
N VAL A 67 -5.70 -10.35 -4.50
CA VAL A 67 -6.93 -10.17 -5.27
C VAL A 67 -6.64 -10.01 -6.75
N TYR A 68 -5.77 -9.08 -7.14
CA TYR A 68 -5.48 -8.79 -8.55
C TYR A 68 -4.80 -9.98 -9.25
N ARG A 69 -4.01 -10.76 -8.51
CA ARG A 69 -3.37 -11.97 -9.04
C ARG A 69 -4.34 -13.12 -9.23
N MET A 70 -5.31 -13.33 -8.31
CA MET A 70 -6.16 -14.54 -8.32
C MET A 70 -7.47 -14.33 -9.07
N ARG A 71 -8.08 -13.13 -9.00
CA ARG A 71 -9.40 -12.85 -9.55
C ARG A 71 -9.53 -13.12 -11.05
N PRO A 72 -8.54 -12.80 -11.91
CA PRO A 72 -8.64 -13.12 -13.35
C PRO A 72 -8.68 -14.62 -13.65
N TYR A 73 -8.23 -15.47 -12.74
CA TYR A 73 -8.05 -16.91 -12.94
C TYR A 73 -8.98 -17.75 -12.07
N GLU A 74 -9.82 -17.16 -11.22
CA GLU A 74 -10.71 -17.90 -10.33
C GLU A 74 -11.63 -18.86 -11.11
N GLN A 75 -11.67 -20.13 -10.71
CA GLN A 75 -12.54 -21.14 -11.32
C GLN A 75 -14.02 -20.88 -11.00
N GLU A 76 -14.30 -20.52 -9.77
CA GLU A 76 -15.63 -20.11 -9.30
C GLU A 76 -15.68 -18.58 -9.21
N LYS A 77 -16.46 -17.96 -10.11
CA LYS A 77 -16.58 -16.50 -10.14
C LYS A 77 -17.03 -15.89 -8.80
N GLY A 78 -16.27 -14.91 -8.35
CA GLY A 78 -16.56 -14.16 -7.13
C GLY A 78 -16.00 -14.77 -5.84
N ILE A 79 -15.33 -15.94 -5.89
CA ILE A 79 -14.71 -16.54 -4.70
C ILE A 79 -13.61 -15.63 -4.13
N VAL A 80 -12.80 -15.02 -4.99
CA VAL A 80 -11.74 -14.08 -4.59
C VAL A 80 -12.33 -12.87 -3.88
N ASN A 81 -13.39 -12.29 -4.42
CA ASN A 81 -14.05 -11.12 -3.80
C ASN A 81 -14.70 -11.47 -2.45
N ARG A 82 -15.30 -12.66 -2.32
CA ARG A 82 -15.84 -13.13 -1.02
C ARG A 82 -14.73 -13.30 0.01
N LYS A 83 -13.63 -13.92 -0.40
CA LYS A 83 -12.47 -14.11 0.47
C LYS A 83 -11.81 -12.77 0.85
N HIS A 84 -11.73 -11.82 -0.08
CA HIS A 84 -11.28 -10.46 0.20
C HIS A 84 -12.09 -9.80 1.32
N LYS A 85 -13.43 -9.81 1.23
CA LYS A 85 -14.31 -9.25 2.26
C LYS A 85 -14.12 -9.90 3.63
N ILE A 86 -13.93 -11.22 3.68
CA ILE A 86 -13.67 -11.94 4.93
C ILE A 86 -12.35 -11.47 5.53
N TRP A 87 -11.29 -11.39 4.73
CA TRP A 87 -9.98 -10.98 5.21
C TRP A 87 -9.92 -9.49 5.57
N GLU A 88 -10.62 -8.63 4.84
CA GLU A 88 -10.79 -7.23 5.21
C GLU A 88 -11.33 -7.10 6.65
N GLN A 89 -12.40 -7.81 6.98
CA GLN A 89 -12.98 -7.80 8.33
C GLN A 89 -12.02 -8.39 9.38
N ARG A 90 -11.29 -9.46 9.07
CA ARG A 90 -10.29 -10.03 9.97
C ARG A 90 -9.16 -9.04 10.25
N VAL A 91 -8.65 -8.34 9.22
CA VAL A 91 -7.61 -7.32 9.35
C VAL A 91 -8.12 -6.14 10.17
N ILE A 92 -9.33 -5.63 9.90
CA ILE A 92 -9.95 -4.56 10.67
C ILE A 92 -10.05 -4.95 12.15
N SER A 93 -10.59 -6.14 12.45
CA SER A 93 -10.73 -6.64 13.82
C SER A 93 -9.38 -6.77 14.53
N PHE A 94 -8.36 -7.26 13.82
CA PHE A 94 -6.99 -7.35 14.34
C PHE A 94 -6.41 -5.98 14.67
N LEU A 95 -6.57 -4.99 13.78
CA LEU A 95 -6.06 -3.63 13.98
C LEU A 95 -6.83 -2.85 15.07
N GLN A 96 -8.11 -3.16 15.28
CA GLN A 96 -8.91 -2.60 16.37
C GLN A 96 -8.53 -3.17 17.73
N GLY A 97 -7.92 -4.34 17.78
CA GLY A 97 -7.45 -4.97 19.00
C GLY A 97 -6.50 -4.08 19.83
N GLY A 98 -6.40 -4.33 21.14
CA GLY A 98 -5.60 -3.51 22.06
C GLY A 98 -4.11 -3.58 21.75
N SER A 99 -3.46 -4.67 22.10
CA SER A 99 -2.03 -4.91 21.85
C SER A 99 -1.85 -5.85 20.68
N ILE A 100 -1.12 -5.40 19.66
CA ILE A 100 -0.82 -6.19 18.46
C ILE A 100 0.62 -6.70 18.54
N SER A 101 0.80 -8.03 18.59
CA SER A 101 2.13 -8.64 18.55
C SER A 101 2.61 -8.83 17.10
N HIS A 102 3.94 -8.74 16.90
CA HIS A 102 4.55 -9.02 15.60
C HIS A 102 4.39 -10.48 15.18
N SER A 103 4.35 -11.40 16.15
CA SER A 103 4.13 -12.82 15.89
C SER A 103 2.73 -13.09 15.31
N GLN A 104 1.70 -12.45 15.87
CA GLN A 104 0.32 -12.53 15.33
C GLN A 104 0.24 -11.93 13.93
N PHE A 105 0.89 -10.78 13.71
CA PHE A 105 0.98 -10.16 12.38
C PHE A 105 1.62 -11.12 11.36
N LYS A 106 2.79 -11.73 11.68
CA LYS A 106 3.43 -12.75 10.83
C LYS A 106 2.50 -13.91 10.50
N LYS A 107 1.82 -14.43 11.52
CA LYS A 107 0.86 -15.53 11.33
C LYS A 107 -0.25 -15.13 10.37
N MET A 108 -0.84 -13.95 10.55
CA MET A 108 -1.92 -13.48 9.69
C MET A 108 -1.47 -13.26 8.24
N CYS A 109 -0.26 -12.76 7.99
CA CYS A 109 0.28 -12.65 6.63
C CYS A 109 0.36 -14.03 5.96
N ARG A 110 0.87 -15.05 6.66
CA ARG A 110 0.94 -16.41 6.13
C ARG A 110 -0.44 -17.02 5.89
N ASP A 111 -1.34 -16.90 6.85
CA ASP A 111 -2.69 -17.43 6.74
C ASP A 111 -3.45 -16.79 5.57
N LEU A 112 -3.30 -15.46 5.38
CA LEU A 112 -3.90 -14.71 4.28
C LEU A 112 -3.40 -15.24 2.94
N VAL A 113 -2.08 -15.24 2.74
CA VAL A 113 -1.48 -15.70 1.47
C VAL A 113 -1.87 -17.14 1.19
N HIS A 114 -1.77 -18.01 2.19
CA HIS A 114 -2.14 -19.42 2.06
C HIS A 114 -3.61 -19.61 1.63
N GLU A 115 -4.53 -18.90 2.27
CA GLU A 115 -5.96 -19.01 1.92
C GLU A 115 -6.27 -18.51 0.50
N PHE A 116 -5.55 -17.53 -0.03
CA PHE A 116 -5.68 -17.11 -1.42
C PHE A 116 -4.97 -18.09 -2.37
N ASP A 117 -3.79 -18.61 -1.99
CA ASP A 117 -3.02 -19.57 -2.79
C ASP A 117 -3.76 -20.90 -3.02
N MET A 118 -4.68 -21.24 -2.10
CA MET A 118 -5.53 -22.44 -2.19
C MET A 118 -6.78 -22.26 -3.05
N ILE A 119 -7.04 -21.08 -3.59
CA ILE A 119 -8.19 -20.86 -4.49
C ILE A 119 -7.93 -21.61 -5.80
N PRO A 120 -8.87 -22.45 -6.27
CA PRO A 120 -8.74 -23.11 -7.56
C PRO A 120 -8.70 -22.09 -8.69
N VAL A 121 -7.69 -22.20 -9.54
CA VAL A 121 -7.49 -21.34 -10.71
C VAL A 121 -7.56 -22.15 -11.99
N THR A 122 -8.02 -21.51 -13.06
CA THR A 122 -8.11 -22.07 -14.41
C THR A 122 -7.58 -21.07 -15.43
N GLY A 123 -7.28 -21.60 -16.60
CA GLY A 123 -6.97 -20.81 -17.77
C GLY A 123 -5.47 -20.58 -18.01
N GLU A 124 -5.20 -20.03 -19.17
CA GLU A 124 -3.87 -19.67 -19.61
C GLU A 124 -3.42 -18.36 -18.96
N ARG A 125 -2.10 -18.12 -18.96
CA ARG A 125 -1.53 -16.86 -18.50
C ARG A 125 -2.07 -15.70 -19.32
N ARG A 126 -2.61 -14.71 -18.63
CA ARG A 126 -3.09 -13.46 -19.24
C ARG A 126 -1.95 -12.46 -19.38
N PRO A 127 -2.02 -11.52 -20.34
CA PRO A 127 -1.09 -10.41 -20.41
C PRO A 127 -1.16 -9.59 -19.11
N ARG A 128 -0.01 -9.25 -18.56
CA ARG A 128 0.10 -8.46 -17.33
C ARG A 128 0.21 -6.98 -17.67
N VAL A 129 -0.68 -6.17 -17.11
CA VAL A 129 -0.74 -4.72 -17.35
C VAL A 129 -0.48 -3.96 -16.06
N GLY A 130 0.61 -3.17 -16.04
CA GLY A 130 0.99 -2.36 -14.91
C GLY A 130 0.10 -1.11 -14.76
N ILE A 131 -0.51 -0.94 -13.59
CA ILE A 131 -1.23 0.29 -13.22
C ILE A 131 -0.23 1.24 -12.56
N VAL A 132 0.10 2.32 -13.27
CA VAL A 132 1.06 3.34 -12.82
C VAL A 132 0.40 4.71 -12.80
N GLY A 133 1.02 5.68 -12.16
CA GLY A 133 0.55 7.06 -12.14
C GLY A 133 0.59 7.70 -10.75
N GLU A 134 -0.22 8.73 -10.58
CA GLU A 134 -0.33 9.49 -9.34
C GLU A 134 -0.95 8.63 -8.23
N ILE A 135 -0.47 8.78 -7.00
CA ILE A 135 -0.77 7.89 -5.88
C ILE A 135 -2.27 7.76 -5.59
N LEU A 136 -3.03 8.86 -5.58
CA LEU A 136 -4.47 8.81 -5.34
C LEU A 136 -5.18 8.06 -6.47
N VAL A 137 -4.88 8.43 -7.71
CA VAL A 137 -5.50 7.83 -8.90
C VAL A 137 -5.16 6.34 -8.99
N LYS A 138 -3.94 5.95 -8.65
CA LYS A 138 -3.50 4.55 -8.69
C LYS A 138 -4.24 3.66 -7.69
N PHE A 139 -4.44 4.15 -6.45
CA PHE A 139 -4.99 3.32 -5.36
C PHE A 139 -6.48 3.53 -5.08
N LEU A 140 -7.13 4.51 -5.70
CA LEU A 140 -8.55 4.78 -5.49
C LEU A 140 -9.36 4.40 -6.73
N PRO A 141 -10.09 3.25 -6.72
CA PRO A 141 -10.86 2.80 -7.89
C PRO A 141 -11.84 3.86 -8.42
N ALA A 142 -12.49 4.61 -7.54
CA ALA A 142 -13.39 5.70 -7.94
C ALA A 142 -12.68 6.84 -8.70
N ALA A 143 -11.38 7.05 -8.50
CA ALA A 143 -10.59 8.07 -9.18
C ALA A 143 -9.99 7.59 -10.51
N ASN A 144 -9.92 6.27 -10.73
CA ASN A 144 -9.38 5.66 -11.96
C ASN A 144 -10.43 4.89 -12.77
N ASN A 145 -11.71 5.11 -12.49
CA ASN A 145 -12.82 4.46 -13.20
C ASN A 145 -12.76 2.93 -13.12
N HIS A 146 -12.38 2.38 -11.97
CA HIS A 146 -12.27 0.94 -11.75
C HIS A 146 -11.35 0.23 -12.77
N LEU A 147 -10.20 0.82 -13.03
CA LEU A 147 -9.27 0.40 -14.07
C LEU A 147 -8.84 -1.08 -13.95
N ALA A 148 -8.66 -1.59 -12.74
CA ALA A 148 -8.28 -2.99 -12.54
C ALA A 148 -9.38 -3.93 -13.04
N GLU A 149 -10.64 -3.65 -12.70
CA GLU A 149 -11.80 -4.43 -13.15
C GLU A 149 -11.99 -4.35 -14.67
N LEU A 150 -11.73 -3.16 -15.25
CA LEU A 150 -11.77 -2.99 -16.71
C LEU A 150 -10.69 -3.85 -17.39
N LEU A 151 -9.46 -3.82 -16.92
CA LEU A 151 -8.37 -4.65 -17.46
C LEU A 151 -8.68 -6.15 -17.37
N GLU A 152 -9.25 -6.59 -16.26
CA GLU A 152 -9.65 -7.98 -16.05
C GLU A 152 -10.80 -8.39 -16.99
N ALA A 153 -11.77 -7.49 -17.23
CA ALA A 153 -12.87 -7.72 -18.19
C ALA A 153 -12.35 -7.85 -19.63
N GLU A 154 -11.31 -7.11 -19.98
CA GLU A 154 -10.61 -7.20 -21.26
C GLU A 154 -9.62 -8.38 -21.35
N GLY A 155 -9.57 -9.23 -20.34
CA GLY A 155 -8.76 -10.45 -20.35
C GLY A 155 -7.31 -10.28 -19.89
N ALA A 156 -6.96 -9.17 -19.24
CA ALA A 156 -5.63 -8.93 -18.68
C ALA A 156 -5.55 -9.27 -17.18
N GLU A 157 -4.33 -9.36 -16.65
CA GLU A 157 -4.02 -9.37 -15.23
C GLU A 157 -3.54 -7.98 -14.83
N ALA A 158 -4.26 -7.31 -13.94
CA ALA A 158 -3.86 -6.01 -13.42
C ALA A 158 -2.72 -6.16 -12.41
N VAL A 159 -1.67 -5.36 -12.55
CA VAL A 159 -0.51 -5.32 -11.63
C VAL A 159 -0.35 -3.92 -11.10
N CYS A 160 -0.59 -3.73 -9.81
CA CYS A 160 -0.41 -2.45 -9.13
C CYS A 160 0.77 -2.55 -8.16
N PRO A 161 1.80 -1.69 -8.28
CA PRO A 161 2.87 -1.61 -7.30
C PRO A 161 2.34 -1.27 -5.91
N ASP A 162 2.96 -1.83 -4.87
CA ASP A 162 2.54 -1.67 -3.49
C ASP A 162 2.62 -0.21 -3.02
N LEU A 163 1.77 0.18 -2.08
CA LEU A 163 1.85 1.51 -1.42
C LEU A 163 3.17 1.65 -0.65
N ILE A 164 3.62 0.56 -0.03
CA ILE A 164 4.88 0.52 0.69
C ILE A 164 6.08 0.72 -0.23
N ASP A 165 6.04 0.23 -1.47
CA ASP A 165 7.08 0.49 -2.47
C ASP A 165 7.18 1.99 -2.79
N PHE A 166 6.04 2.69 -2.87
CA PHE A 166 6.04 4.14 -3.04
C PHE A 166 6.67 4.86 -1.85
N ILE A 167 6.41 4.41 -0.62
CA ILE A 167 7.02 4.99 0.58
C ILE A 167 8.54 4.74 0.57
N SER A 168 8.97 3.52 0.23
CA SER A 168 10.39 3.17 0.06
C SER A 168 11.07 4.04 -0.98
N TYR A 169 10.42 4.27 -2.12
CA TYR A 169 10.90 5.21 -3.15
C TYR A 169 11.06 6.64 -2.61
N CYS A 170 10.12 7.13 -1.82
CA CYS A 170 10.22 8.47 -1.23
C CYS A 170 11.44 8.61 -0.31
N PHE A 171 11.77 7.57 0.46
CA PHE A 171 13.01 7.54 1.26
C PHE A 171 14.25 7.40 0.37
N PHE A 172 14.25 6.49 -0.59
CA PHE A 172 15.37 6.28 -1.49
C PHE A 172 15.75 7.55 -2.27
N ASN A 173 14.76 8.32 -2.71
CA ASN A 173 14.97 9.59 -3.39
C ASN A 173 15.70 10.66 -2.53
N GLN A 174 15.70 10.54 -1.18
CA GLN A 174 16.52 11.40 -0.33
C GLN A 174 18.01 11.08 -0.46
N ASN A 175 18.38 9.82 -0.72
CA ASN A 175 19.77 9.43 -0.98
C ASN A 175 20.23 10.04 -2.29
N PHE A 176 19.45 9.88 -3.37
CA PHE A 176 19.75 10.53 -4.66
C PHE A 176 19.94 12.04 -4.53
N LYS A 177 19.05 12.72 -3.79
CA LYS A 177 19.18 14.16 -3.54
C LYS A 177 20.43 14.52 -2.75
N SER A 178 20.84 13.67 -1.81
CA SER A 178 22.09 13.88 -1.06
C SER A 178 23.31 13.73 -1.94
N ASP A 179 23.32 12.69 -2.79
CA ASP A 179 24.50 12.31 -3.57
C ASP A 179 24.71 13.22 -4.79
N TYR A 180 23.63 13.63 -5.45
CA TYR A 180 23.70 14.37 -6.72
C TYR A 180 23.28 15.85 -6.62
N LEU A 181 22.48 16.24 -5.63
CA LEU A 181 21.92 17.59 -5.51
C LEU A 181 22.43 18.35 -4.28
N GLY A 182 23.42 17.82 -3.55
CA GLY A 182 24.07 18.51 -2.42
C GLY A 182 23.17 18.66 -1.17
N PHE A 183 22.10 17.86 -1.03
CA PHE A 183 21.27 17.88 0.17
C PHE A 183 22.01 17.32 1.39
N LYS A 184 21.58 17.69 2.61
CA LYS A 184 22.25 17.29 3.85
C LYS A 184 22.30 15.76 4.01
N LYS A 185 23.51 15.22 4.21
CA LYS A 185 23.78 13.78 4.43
C LYS A 185 22.97 13.19 5.61
N SER A 186 22.66 14.01 6.62
CA SER A 186 21.82 13.57 7.75
C SER A 186 20.42 13.11 7.31
N LYS A 187 19.83 13.72 6.28
CA LYS A 187 18.54 13.30 5.73
C LYS A 187 18.64 11.94 5.03
N ALA A 188 19.72 11.68 4.31
CA ALA A 188 19.99 10.39 3.69
C ALA A 188 20.18 9.29 4.75
N THR A 189 20.87 9.56 5.85
CA THR A 189 21.02 8.62 6.96
C THR A 189 19.67 8.24 7.57
N VAL A 190 18.81 9.22 7.87
CA VAL A 190 17.45 8.97 8.37
C VAL A 190 16.61 8.18 7.36
N ALA A 191 16.72 8.51 6.07
CA ALA A 191 16.03 7.80 5.00
C ALA A 191 16.46 6.32 4.93
N ASN A 192 17.75 6.02 5.07
CA ASN A 192 18.25 4.65 5.10
C ASN A 192 17.73 3.85 6.31
N TRP A 193 17.60 4.47 7.48
CA TRP A 193 16.93 3.85 8.63
C TRP A 193 15.44 3.60 8.34
N GLY A 194 14.78 4.53 7.67
CA GLY A 194 13.39 4.37 7.22
C GLY A 194 13.23 3.17 6.30
N ILE A 195 14.10 3.03 5.29
CA ILE A 195 14.08 1.88 4.35
C ILE A 195 14.28 0.57 5.12
N LYS A 196 15.29 0.47 6.01
CA LYS A 196 15.50 -0.73 6.84
C LYS A 196 14.29 -1.08 7.70
N GLY A 197 13.62 -0.08 8.24
CA GLY A 197 12.38 -0.27 9.01
C GLY A 197 11.25 -0.83 8.15
N ILE A 198 11.12 -0.34 6.92
CA ILE A 198 10.14 -0.85 5.95
C ILE A 198 10.48 -2.28 5.53
N ASP A 199 11.75 -2.58 5.22
CA ASP A 199 12.20 -3.91 4.86
C ASP A 199 11.90 -4.91 5.98
N TRP A 200 12.16 -4.53 7.24
CA TRP A 200 11.81 -5.34 8.40
C TRP A 200 10.29 -5.56 8.53
N LEU A 201 9.51 -4.52 8.26
CA LEU A 201 8.05 -4.57 8.37
C LEU A 201 7.45 -5.50 7.33
N ARG A 202 7.85 -5.37 6.06
CA ARG A 202 7.30 -6.15 4.94
C ARG A 202 7.81 -7.58 4.89
N LYS A 203 8.93 -7.88 5.54
CA LYS A 203 9.57 -9.22 5.53
C LYS A 203 8.57 -10.35 5.80
N ALA A 204 7.62 -10.16 6.71
CA ALA A 204 6.61 -11.18 7.02
C ALA A 204 5.66 -11.47 5.85
N ALA A 205 5.31 -10.44 5.07
CA ALA A 205 4.49 -10.58 3.88
C ALA A 205 5.30 -11.20 2.72
N ASP A 206 6.54 -10.73 2.53
CA ASP A 206 7.44 -11.25 1.50
C ASP A 206 7.73 -12.76 1.72
N GLU A 207 8.07 -13.16 2.95
CA GLU A 207 8.28 -14.58 3.31
C GLU A 207 7.01 -15.43 3.02
N ALA A 208 5.82 -14.89 3.25
CA ALA A 208 4.57 -15.58 2.97
C ALA A 208 4.32 -15.73 1.46
N LEU A 209 4.59 -14.67 0.69
CA LEU A 209 4.46 -14.68 -0.78
C LEU A 209 5.45 -15.66 -1.43
N GLU A 210 6.70 -15.69 -0.98
CA GLU A 210 7.74 -16.58 -1.52
C GLU A 210 7.45 -18.06 -1.26
N GLN A 211 6.71 -18.40 -0.21
CA GLN A 211 6.29 -19.76 0.10
C GLN A 211 5.04 -20.22 -0.67
N SER A 212 4.44 -19.34 -1.45
CA SER A 212 3.23 -19.62 -2.21
C SER A 212 3.53 -20.10 -3.64
N ARG A 213 2.53 -20.68 -4.29
CA ARG A 213 2.62 -21.15 -5.69
C ARG A 213 2.31 -20.07 -6.72
N HIS A 214 1.45 -19.11 -6.35
CA HIS A 214 0.87 -18.15 -7.28
C HIS A 214 1.41 -16.73 -7.12
N PHE A 215 2.12 -16.43 -6.03
CA PHE A 215 2.58 -15.09 -5.71
C PHE A 215 4.11 -15.01 -5.70
N SER A 216 4.61 -13.78 -5.73
CA SER A 216 6.02 -13.46 -5.55
C SER A 216 6.15 -12.14 -4.79
N SER A 217 7.21 -11.97 -4.03
CA SER A 217 7.55 -10.70 -3.40
C SER A 217 7.85 -9.63 -4.43
N SER A 218 7.72 -8.36 -4.06
CA SER A 218 8.14 -7.24 -4.88
C SER A 218 9.67 -7.10 -4.85
N ALA A 219 10.27 -6.64 -5.95
CA ALA A 219 11.70 -6.34 -5.98
C ALA A 219 12.05 -5.21 -5.00
N ASP A 220 13.25 -5.28 -4.40
CA ASP A 220 13.77 -4.20 -3.56
C ASP A 220 13.95 -2.91 -4.37
N ILE A 221 13.69 -1.74 -3.75
CA ILE A 221 13.82 -0.44 -4.42
C ILE A 221 15.23 -0.20 -4.96
N ARG A 222 16.27 -0.76 -4.33
CA ARG A 222 17.65 -0.64 -4.78
C ARG A 222 17.88 -1.44 -6.06
N GLN A 223 17.35 -2.67 -6.12
CA GLN A 223 17.40 -3.49 -7.33
C GLN A 223 16.67 -2.82 -8.50
N LEU A 224 15.48 -2.24 -8.23
CA LEU A 224 14.75 -1.49 -9.24
C LEU A 224 15.53 -0.27 -9.74
N ALA A 225 16.22 0.43 -8.87
CA ALA A 225 17.07 1.57 -9.25
C ALA A 225 18.28 1.15 -10.08
N GLU A 226 18.93 0.02 -9.74
CA GLU A 226 20.03 -0.54 -10.53
C GLU A 226 19.59 -1.01 -11.93
N MET A 227 18.36 -1.57 -12.04
CA MET A 227 17.81 -1.97 -13.34
C MET A 227 17.43 -0.78 -14.23
N ALA A 228 17.23 0.40 -13.64
CA ALA A 228 16.83 1.62 -14.34
C ALA A 228 18.02 2.54 -14.69
N SER A 229 19.24 2.25 -14.22
CA SER A 229 20.46 3.01 -14.47
C SER A 229 21.24 2.44 -15.67
#